data_cdd0c2596c91c5f5dc41a332c9998338
#
_entry.id   cdd0c2596c91c5f5dc41a332c9998338
#
_cell.length_a   1.000
_cell.length_b   1.000
_cell.length_c   1.000
_cell.angle_alpha   90.00
_cell.angle_beta   90.00
_cell.angle_gamma   90.00
#
_symmetry.space_group_name_H-M   'P 1'
#
loop_
_entity.id
_entity.type
_entity.pdbx_description
1 polymer ?
#
loop_
_entity_poly.entity_id
_entity_poly.type
_entity_poly.pdbx_seq_one_letter_code
_entity_poly.pdbx_strand_id
1 'polypeptide(L)'
;DAVQLEVPVHSGHTIGTDVLIGSFKGDTKLTLPLDRVLEKRFQNDEFIENSQYKLTFSKTPFLRMSGGISYLLQYPYGCIEQTSSRLMPLVALRGLIDKGHVPEITAATTDKYIKAGVDRLFMMQTESGGFGYWPGNKNPHKMGTLYAMAALSIAKKNRVDVPEERMQKSVSYLQSLLNSDEELSETFVAFGSYVLSMNDAFKPSPMDLLKRVTGRSTEADMFMLLARNNSGAPKPSKPKKKFWNILYPQRLDVVAPSIYGEFNARHRYKAVALLAANSLDP
;
A
#
# COMPACT_ATOMS: atom_id res chain seq x y z
N ASP A 1 -33.93 30.14 24.97
CA ASP A 1 -32.58 30.06 24.44
C ASP A 1 -32.66 29.86 22.93
N ALA A 2 -32.14 30.77 22.16
CA ALA A 2 -32.06 30.67 20.71
C ALA A 2 -30.64 30.27 20.31
N VAL A 3 -30.50 29.26 19.46
CA VAL A 3 -29.22 28.88 18.86
C VAL A 3 -29.22 29.35 17.42
N GLN A 4 -28.27 30.22 17.09
CA GLN A 4 -28.01 30.65 15.72
C GLN A 4 -26.90 29.79 15.13
N LEU A 5 -27.18 29.08 14.03
CA LEU A 5 -26.22 28.28 13.29
C LEU A 5 -26.00 28.93 11.92
N GLU A 6 -24.75 29.22 11.59
CA GLU A 6 -24.37 29.61 10.23
C GLU A 6 -24.02 28.32 9.46
N VAL A 7 -24.79 28.01 8.45
CA VAL A 7 -24.57 26.90 7.56
C VAL A 7 -24.06 27.46 6.23
N PRO A 8 -22.79 27.11 5.82
CA PRO A 8 -22.33 27.56 4.52
C PRO A 8 -23.10 26.84 3.41
N VAL A 9 -23.75 27.62 2.56
CA VAL A 9 -24.44 27.10 1.38
C VAL A 9 -23.50 27.23 0.19
N HIS A 10 -23.02 26.08 -0.29
CA HIS A 10 -22.25 26.01 -1.53
C HIS A 10 -23.17 25.68 -2.71
N SER A 11 -22.84 26.19 -3.90
CA SER A 11 -23.55 25.77 -5.12
C SER A 11 -23.40 24.26 -5.26
N GLY A 12 -24.49 23.55 -5.56
CA GLY A 12 -24.52 22.07 -5.66
C GLY A 12 -23.72 21.49 -6.84
N HIS A 13 -22.80 22.24 -7.42
CA HIS A 13 -22.01 21.82 -8.56
C HIS A 13 -20.79 21.03 -8.10
N THR A 14 -20.68 19.81 -8.59
CA THR A 14 -19.51 18.96 -8.35
C THR A 14 -18.31 19.47 -9.15
N ILE A 15 -17.17 19.63 -8.48
CA ILE A 15 -15.90 19.91 -9.16
C ILE A 15 -15.51 18.66 -9.98
N GLY A 16 -15.52 18.78 -11.31
CA GLY A 16 -15.00 17.77 -12.20
C GLY A 16 -13.52 18.01 -12.45
N THR A 17 -12.70 16.96 -12.33
CA THR A 17 -11.28 17.04 -12.67
C THR A 17 -11.00 16.12 -13.86
N ASP A 18 -10.44 16.68 -14.93
CA ASP A 18 -9.92 15.93 -16.06
C ASP A 18 -8.40 15.96 -16.05
N VAL A 19 -7.78 14.77 -16.20
CA VAL A 19 -6.33 14.64 -16.19
C VAL A 19 -5.85 14.14 -17.54
N LEU A 20 -5.04 14.94 -18.21
CA LEU A 20 -4.35 14.56 -19.44
C LEU A 20 -2.89 14.23 -19.12
N ILE A 21 -2.44 13.06 -19.51
CA ILE A 21 -1.07 12.59 -19.27
C ILE A 21 -0.43 12.28 -20.62
N GLY A 22 0.73 12.87 -20.87
CA GLY A 22 1.53 12.62 -22.05
C GLY A 22 3.02 12.50 -21.74
N SER A 23 3.80 12.04 -22.71
CA SER A 23 5.26 12.07 -22.67
C SER A 23 5.77 12.61 -23.98
N PHE A 24 6.86 13.37 -23.95
CA PHE A 24 7.49 13.95 -25.13
C PHE A 24 9.02 13.87 -25.01
N LYS A 25 9.69 13.92 -26.15
CA LYS A 25 11.17 14.00 -26.25
C LYS A 25 11.53 15.20 -27.14
N GLY A 26 12.50 15.98 -26.69
CA GLY A 26 12.98 17.16 -27.42
C GLY A 26 11.94 18.29 -27.47
N ASP A 27 12.09 19.17 -28.46
CA ASP A 27 11.16 20.29 -28.67
C ASP A 27 9.84 19.76 -29.25
N THR A 28 8.79 19.95 -28.51
CA THR A 28 7.46 19.44 -28.89
C THR A 28 6.40 20.53 -28.67
N LYS A 29 5.57 20.75 -29.68
CA LYS A 29 4.37 21.57 -29.54
C LYS A 29 3.26 20.71 -28.99
N LEU A 30 2.78 21.02 -27.79
CA LEU A 30 1.66 20.35 -27.15
C LEU A 30 0.38 21.13 -27.43
N THR A 31 -0.55 20.50 -28.11
CA THR A 31 -1.91 21.04 -28.26
C THR A 31 -2.80 20.34 -27.24
N LEU A 32 -3.31 21.10 -26.29
CA LEU A 32 -4.27 20.58 -25.31
C LEU A 32 -5.65 20.57 -25.95
N PRO A 33 -6.38 19.45 -25.98
CA PRO A 33 -7.73 19.36 -26.54
C PRO A 33 -8.76 19.93 -25.55
N LEU A 34 -8.59 21.20 -25.19
CA LEU A 34 -9.46 21.90 -24.24
C LEU A 34 -10.91 21.95 -24.72
N ASP A 35 -11.09 22.13 -26.04
CA ASP A 35 -12.42 22.18 -26.67
C ASP A 35 -13.21 20.90 -26.38
N ARG A 36 -12.60 19.72 -26.50
CA ARG A 36 -13.25 18.44 -26.21
C ARG A 36 -13.61 18.25 -24.74
N VAL A 37 -12.84 18.83 -23.85
CA VAL A 37 -13.09 18.76 -22.41
C VAL A 37 -14.20 19.71 -22.02
N LEU A 38 -14.21 20.91 -22.60
CA LEU A 38 -15.21 21.93 -22.36
C LEU A 38 -16.55 21.60 -23.01
N GLU A 39 -16.58 21.20 -24.27
CA GLU A 39 -17.81 20.85 -25.02
C GLU A 39 -18.58 19.68 -24.40
N LYS A 40 -17.92 18.70 -23.82
CA LYS A 40 -18.59 17.53 -23.23
C LYS A 40 -19.24 17.80 -21.89
N ARG A 41 -18.82 18.82 -21.14
CA ARG A 41 -19.25 19.02 -19.74
C ARG A 41 -20.00 20.31 -19.47
N PHE A 42 -19.84 21.32 -20.30
CA PHE A 42 -20.34 22.64 -20.00
C PHE A 42 -21.19 23.20 -21.14
N GLN A 43 -22.48 23.17 -20.94
CA GLN A 43 -23.44 23.85 -21.85
C GLN A 43 -23.66 25.32 -21.51
N ASN A 44 -23.08 25.85 -20.41
CA ASN A 44 -23.26 27.20 -19.94
C ASN A 44 -21.92 27.88 -19.65
N ASP A 45 -21.77 29.13 -20.09
CA ASP A 45 -20.53 29.93 -19.99
C ASP A 45 -20.10 30.26 -18.54
N GLU A 46 -20.99 30.23 -17.57
CA GLU A 46 -20.70 30.54 -16.15
C GLU A 46 -19.68 29.58 -15.51
N PHE A 47 -19.50 28.37 -16.05
CA PHE A 47 -18.56 27.40 -15.51
C PHE A 47 -17.13 27.61 -15.97
N ILE A 48 -16.90 28.32 -17.04
CA ILE A 48 -15.57 28.52 -17.64
C ILE A 48 -14.77 29.49 -16.78
N GLU A 49 -15.38 30.48 -16.20
CA GLU A 49 -14.73 31.52 -15.37
C GLU A 49 -14.11 30.96 -14.08
N ASN A 50 -14.63 29.85 -13.55
CA ASN A 50 -14.13 29.21 -12.33
C ASN A 50 -13.24 27.97 -12.60
N SER A 51 -12.85 27.74 -13.84
CA SER A 51 -11.98 26.61 -14.22
C SER A 51 -10.53 26.92 -13.91
N GLN A 52 -9.85 25.96 -13.27
CA GLN A 52 -8.41 26.03 -13.01
C GLN A 52 -7.66 25.06 -13.91
N TYR A 53 -6.61 25.57 -14.55
CA TYR A 53 -5.71 24.77 -15.37
C TYR A 53 -4.38 24.63 -14.65
N LYS A 54 -3.96 23.37 -14.41
CA LYS A 54 -2.65 23.09 -13.83
C LYS A 54 -1.84 22.28 -14.83
N LEU A 55 -0.74 22.84 -15.30
CA LEU A 55 0.20 22.17 -16.18
C LEU A 55 1.48 21.83 -15.39
N THR A 56 1.83 20.54 -15.35
CA THR A 56 2.98 20.08 -14.59
C THR A 56 3.91 19.28 -15.50
N PHE A 57 5.18 19.63 -15.50
CA PHE A 57 6.23 18.95 -16.25
C PHE A 57 7.18 18.24 -15.29
N SER A 58 7.59 17.01 -15.66
CA SER A 58 8.58 16.26 -14.89
C SER A 58 9.47 15.45 -15.82
N LYS A 59 10.75 15.35 -15.49
CA LYS A 59 11.71 14.43 -16.13
C LYS A 59 11.55 12.99 -15.63
N THR A 60 10.71 12.77 -14.61
CA THR A 60 10.54 11.46 -13.98
C THR A 60 9.09 10.97 -14.11
N PRO A 61 8.86 9.66 -14.21
CA PRO A 61 7.51 9.08 -14.27
C PRO A 61 6.71 9.25 -12.96
N PHE A 62 7.36 9.69 -11.86
CA PHE A 62 6.74 9.82 -10.53
C PHE A 62 5.66 10.89 -10.45
N LEU A 63 5.64 11.83 -11.38
CA LEU A 63 4.57 12.82 -11.48
C LEU A 63 3.17 12.19 -11.51
N ARG A 64 3.04 11.01 -12.14
CA ARG A 64 1.76 10.27 -12.19
C ARG A 64 1.29 9.80 -10.81
N MET A 65 2.18 9.73 -9.84
CA MET A 65 1.88 9.26 -8.49
C MET A 65 1.57 10.43 -7.53
N SER A 66 1.92 11.67 -7.88
CA SER A 66 1.82 12.83 -6.98
C SER A 66 0.39 13.07 -6.50
N GLY A 67 -0.60 13.02 -7.38
CA GLY A 67 -2.01 13.16 -7.00
C GLY A 67 -2.51 12.07 -6.04
N GLY A 68 -2.06 10.82 -6.26
CA GLY A 68 -2.37 9.71 -5.35
C GLY A 68 -1.73 9.87 -3.98
N ILE A 69 -0.51 10.38 -3.93
CA ILE A 69 0.20 10.62 -2.67
C ILE A 69 -0.47 11.76 -1.89
N SER A 70 -0.82 12.86 -2.57
CA SER A 70 -1.55 13.98 -1.97
C SER A 70 -2.88 13.53 -1.37
N TYR A 71 -3.62 12.66 -2.06
CA TYR A 71 -4.84 12.05 -1.53
C TYR A 71 -4.59 11.22 -0.27
N LEU A 72 -3.52 10.44 -0.22
CA LEU A 72 -3.15 9.67 0.96
C LEU A 72 -2.86 10.56 2.18
N LEU A 73 -2.39 11.79 1.99
CA LEU A 73 -2.08 12.72 3.07
C LEU A 73 -3.32 13.39 3.68
N GLN A 74 -4.40 13.51 2.93
CA GLN A 74 -5.58 14.30 3.33
C GLN A 74 -6.44 13.64 4.43
N TYR A 75 -6.28 12.34 4.69
CA TYR A 75 -7.13 11.63 5.65
C TYR A 75 -6.38 11.24 6.94
N PRO A 76 -6.50 12.04 8.02
CA PRO A 76 -5.71 11.82 9.25
C PRO A 76 -6.23 10.68 10.14
N TYR A 77 -7.49 10.29 10.00
CA TYR A 77 -8.14 9.28 10.85
C TYR A 77 -8.51 8.06 10.03
N GLY A 78 -7.82 6.95 10.27
CA GLY A 78 -8.07 5.71 9.53
C GLY A 78 -8.21 4.50 10.44
N CYS A 79 -8.92 3.49 9.94
CA CYS A 79 -8.84 2.13 10.46
C CYS A 79 -7.43 1.56 10.20
N ILE A 80 -7.18 0.35 10.67
CA ILE A 80 -5.87 -0.31 10.50
C ILE A 80 -5.46 -0.44 9.03
N GLU A 81 -6.39 -0.74 8.13
CA GLU A 81 -6.14 -0.85 6.71
C GLU A 81 -5.73 0.49 6.09
N GLN A 82 -6.52 1.54 6.34
CA GLN A 82 -6.25 2.88 5.82
C GLN A 82 -4.93 3.45 6.33
N THR A 83 -4.63 3.25 7.62
CA THR A 83 -3.38 3.70 8.24
C THR A 83 -2.18 2.97 7.64
N SER A 84 -2.26 1.64 7.51
CA SER A 84 -1.18 0.83 6.93
C SER A 84 -0.96 1.15 5.44
N SER A 85 -2.07 1.27 4.67
CA SER A 85 -2.03 1.58 3.24
C SER A 85 -1.47 2.97 2.93
N ARG A 86 -1.55 3.91 3.90
CA ARG A 86 -0.91 5.22 3.81
C ARG A 86 0.56 5.16 4.19
N LEU A 87 0.89 4.49 5.29
CA LEU A 87 2.25 4.45 5.83
C LEU A 87 3.24 3.82 4.83
N MET A 88 2.87 2.70 4.22
CA MET A 88 3.75 1.98 3.29
C MET A 88 4.27 2.82 2.12
N PRO A 89 3.43 3.50 1.31
CA PRO A 89 3.93 4.29 0.20
C PRO A 89 4.68 5.54 0.65
N LEU A 90 4.31 6.17 1.77
CA LEU A 90 5.05 7.32 2.30
C LEU A 90 6.48 6.94 2.68
N VAL A 91 6.65 5.81 3.36
CA VAL A 91 7.97 5.28 3.70
C VAL A 91 8.76 4.89 2.43
N ALA A 92 8.13 4.19 1.49
CA ALA A 92 8.79 3.75 0.27
C ALA A 92 9.23 4.90 -0.63
N LEU A 93 8.47 5.99 -0.67
CA LEU A 93 8.73 7.15 -1.52
C LEU A 93 9.54 8.26 -0.83
N ARG A 94 9.82 8.14 0.48
CA ARG A 94 10.52 9.16 1.26
C ARG A 94 11.79 9.65 0.58
N GLY A 95 12.65 8.73 0.11
CA GLY A 95 13.89 9.09 -0.55
C GLY A 95 13.72 9.82 -1.90
N LEU A 96 12.58 9.66 -2.57
CA LEU A 96 12.23 10.41 -3.78
C LEU A 96 11.67 11.79 -3.45
N ILE A 97 10.90 11.88 -2.36
CA ILE A 97 10.37 13.14 -1.84
C ILE A 97 11.53 14.04 -1.38
N ASP A 98 12.48 13.48 -0.64
CA ASP A 98 13.69 14.20 -0.17
C ASP A 98 14.51 14.78 -1.35
N LYS A 99 14.53 14.09 -2.47
CA LYS A 99 15.20 14.56 -3.71
C LYS A 99 14.36 15.52 -4.55
N GLY A 100 13.18 15.92 -4.08
CA GLY A 100 12.29 16.85 -4.80
C GLY A 100 11.59 16.25 -6.02
N HIS A 101 11.55 14.92 -6.16
CA HIS A 101 10.87 14.26 -7.28
C HIS A 101 9.33 14.24 -7.15
N VAL A 102 8.81 14.64 -6.00
CA VAL A 102 7.37 14.78 -5.71
C VAL A 102 7.12 16.23 -5.24
N PRO A 103 6.82 17.16 -6.14
CA PRO A 103 6.89 18.59 -5.88
C PRO A 103 5.88 19.14 -4.87
N GLU A 104 4.81 18.41 -4.59
CA GLU A 104 3.71 18.87 -3.74
C GLU A 104 3.90 18.50 -2.26
N ILE A 105 4.96 17.78 -1.92
CA ILE A 105 5.16 17.21 -0.59
C ILE A 105 6.59 17.48 -0.13
N THR A 106 6.75 18.00 1.09
CA THR A 106 8.07 18.22 1.69
C THR A 106 8.51 17.03 2.52
N ALA A 107 9.84 16.86 2.69
CA ALA A 107 10.42 15.86 3.58
C ALA A 107 9.86 15.98 5.00
N ALA A 108 9.83 17.19 5.57
CA ALA A 108 9.32 17.44 6.92
C ALA A 108 7.84 17.03 7.08
N THR A 109 7.01 17.32 6.09
CA THR A 109 5.61 16.91 6.10
C THR A 109 5.51 15.39 6.03
N THR A 110 6.31 14.74 5.20
CA THR A 110 6.34 13.28 5.06
C THR A 110 6.75 12.60 6.37
N ASP A 111 7.81 13.07 7.03
CA ASP A 111 8.27 12.53 8.30
C ASP A 111 7.22 12.67 9.41
N LYS A 112 6.52 13.80 9.46
CA LYS A 112 5.39 14.00 10.37
C LYS A 112 4.28 12.96 10.16
N TYR A 113 3.90 12.69 8.89
CA TYR A 113 2.85 11.71 8.58
C TYR A 113 3.32 10.28 8.81
N ILE A 114 4.57 9.95 8.52
CA ILE A 114 5.16 8.64 8.82
C ILE A 114 5.10 8.38 10.33
N LYS A 115 5.58 9.34 11.14
CA LYS A 115 5.53 9.21 12.59
C LYS A 115 4.09 9.05 13.10
N ALA A 116 3.18 9.90 12.66
CA ALA A 116 1.77 9.81 13.05
C ALA A 116 1.13 8.46 12.64
N GLY A 117 1.52 7.91 11.49
CA GLY A 117 1.08 6.58 11.04
C GLY A 117 1.57 5.46 11.94
N VAL A 118 2.85 5.48 12.33
CA VAL A 118 3.43 4.51 13.27
C VAL A 118 2.73 4.61 14.63
N ASP A 119 2.62 5.82 15.19
CA ASP A 119 1.95 6.05 16.48
C ASP A 119 0.49 5.56 16.43
N ARG A 120 -0.22 5.86 15.35
CA ARG A 120 -1.62 5.45 15.15
C ARG A 120 -1.78 3.94 15.09
N LEU A 121 -0.91 3.22 14.39
CA LEU A 121 -0.94 1.75 14.37
C LEU A 121 -0.75 1.20 15.79
N PHE A 122 0.20 1.71 16.53
CA PHE A 122 0.40 1.24 17.90
C PHE A 122 -0.73 1.61 18.87
N MET A 123 -1.53 2.63 18.60
CA MET A 123 -2.79 2.86 19.35
C MET A 123 -3.84 1.75 19.12
N MET A 124 -3.71 0.99 18.04
CA MET A 124 -4.59 -0.15 17.74
C MET A 124 -4.04 -1.48 18.27
N GLN A 125 -2.81 -1.51 18.81
CA GLN A 125 -2.22 -2.73 19.34
C GLN A 125 -2.97 -3.18 20.60
N THR A 126 -3.39 -4.45 20.62
CA THR A 126 -4.07 -5.09 21.74
C THR A 126 -3.08 -5.64 22.76
N GLU A 127 -3.56 -6.04 23.92
CA GLU A 127 -2.71 -6.65 24.97
C GLU A 127 -2.01 -7.93 24.49
N SER A 128 -2.64 -8.69 23.60
CA SER A 128 -2.04 -9.90 23.01
C SER A 128 -0.91 -9.63 22.03
N GLY A 129 -0.68 -8.36 21.63
CA GLY A 129 0.31 -7.98 20.63
C GLY A 129 -0.20 -7.91 19.19
N GLY A 130 -1.36 -8.48 18.88
CA GLY A 130 -2.03 -8.25 17.60
C GLY A 130 -2.65 -6.86 17.52
N PHE A 131 -3.20 -6.50 16.36
CA PHE A 131 -3.80 -5.18 16.16
C PHE A 131 -5.30 -5.28 15.95
N GLY A 132 -6.07 -4.46 16.68
CA GLY A 132 -7.50 -4.28 16.46
C GLY A 132 -7.77 -3.49 15.17
N TYR A 133 -9.01 -3.53 14.67
CA TYR A 133 -9.39 -2.78 13.47
C TYR A 133 -9.46 -1.27 13.71
N TRP A 134 -9.82 -0.87 14.95
CA TRP A 134 -9.86 0.51 15.44
C TRP A 134 -9.13 0.61 16.78
N PRO A 135 -8.67 1.80 17.18
CA PRO A 135 -8.17 2.03 18.52
C PRO A 135 -9.20 1.62 19.58
N GLY A 136 -8.72 0.99 20.65
CA GLY A 136 -9.58 0.52 21.74
C GLY A 136 -10.26 -0.83 21.50
N ASN A 137 -10.13 -1.44 20.31
CA ASN A 137 -10.56 -2.82 20.14
C ASN A 137 -9.74 -3.74 21.04
N LYS A 138 -10.41 -4.62 21.77
CA LYS A 138 -9.77 -5.60 22.64
C LYS A 138 -9.25 -6.83 21.87
N ASN A 139 -9.97 -7.22 20.84
CA ASN A 139 -9.64 -8.39 20.03
C ASN A 139 -8.86 -7.98 18.78
N PRO A 140 -7.77 -8.68 18.45
CA PRO A 140 -7.01 -8.41 17.24
C PRO A 140 -7.77 -8.82 15.98
N HIS A 141 -7.62 -8.03 14.92
CA HIS A 141 -8.10 -8.37 13.58
C HIS A 141 -6.94 -9.02 12.80
N LYS A 142 -7.08 -10.29 12.42
CA LYS A 142 -6.00 -11.10 11.84
C LYS A 142 -5.31 -10.44 10.62
N MET A 143 -6.10 -10.12 9.58
CA MET A 143 -5.55 -9.48 8.38
C MET A 143 -5.02 -8.06 8.67
N GLY A 144 -5.72 -7.30 9.50
CA GLY A 144 -5.25 -5.99 9.95
C GLY A 144 -3.90 -6.09 10.67
N THR A 145 -3.71 -7.12 11.49
CA THR A 145 -2.42 -7.40 12.15
C THR A 145 -1.32 -7.64 11.13
N LEU A 146 -1.54 -8.48 10.11
CA LEU A 146 -0.54 -8.71 9.05
C LEU A 146 -0.20 -7.42 8.31
N TYR A 147 -1.21 -6.62 7.96
CA TYR A 147 -1.03 -5.36 7.24
C TYR A 147 -0.25 -4.33 8.07
N ALA A 148 -0.61 -4.17 9.35
CA ALA A 148 0.09 -3.27 10.26
C ALA A 148 1.55 -3.70 10.46
N MET A 149 1.79 -4.98 10.72
CA MET A 149 3.14 -5.52 10.87
C MET A 149 3.96 -5.37 9.59
N ALA A 150 3.38 -5.59 8.40
CA ALA A 150 4.07 -5.36 7.13
C ALA A 150 4.46 -3.88 6.98
N ALA A 151 3.54 -2.94 7.27
CA ALA A 151 3.81 -1.51 7.19
C ALA A 151 4.91 -1.07 8.18
N LEU A 152 4.84 -1.54 9.44
CA LEU A 152 5.84 -1.26 10.46
C LEU A 152 7.20 -1.88 10.12
N SER A 153 7.22 -3.08 9.54
CA SER A 153 8.46 -3.75 9.10
C SER A 153 9.13 -2.99 7.96
N ILE A 154 8.34 -2.48 7.00
CA ILE A 154 8.84 -1.61 5.92
C ILE A 154 9.38 -0.31 6.52
N ALA A 155 8.68 0.29 7.48
CA ALA A 155 9.13 1.50 8.18
C ALA A 155 10.48 1.26 8.89
N LYS A 156 10.61 0.19 9.66
CA LYS A 156 11.85 -0.21 10.35
C LYS A 156 13.01 -0.42 9.37
N LYS A 157 12.79 -1.13 8.26
CA LYS A 157 13.81 -1.31 7.20
C LYS A 157 14.28 0.01 6.58
N ASN A 158 13.43 1.02 6.55
CA ASN A 158 13.74 2.37 6.06
C ASN A 158 14.18 3.33 7.17
N ARG A 159 14.64 2.80 8.31
CA ARG A 159 15.20 3.56 9.45
C ARG A 159 14.20 4.53 10.10
N VAL A 160 12.92 4.23 10.01
CA VAL A 160 11.89 4.89 10.79
C VAL A 160 11.93 4.32 12.20
N ASP A 161 11.81 5.19 13.21
CA ASP A 161 11.74 4.77 14.60
C ASP A 161 10.44 4.00 14.86
N VAL A 162 10.60 2.69 15.12
CA VAL A 162 9.50 1.76 15.45
C VAL A 162 9.83 1.13 16.79
N PRO A 163 8.96 1.30 17.84
CA PRO A 163 9.21 0.76 19.17
C PRO A 163 9.44 -0.75 19.17
N GLU A 164 10.67 -1.17 19.42
CA GLU A 164 11.11 -2.55 19.28
C GLU A 164 10.33 -3.51 20.20
N GLU A 165 10.16 -3.17 21.47
CA GLU A 165 9.43 -4.01 22.43
C GLU A 165 8.01 -4.29 21.96
N ARG A 166 7.33 -3.26 21.46
CA ARG A 166 5.96 -3.40 20.94
C ARG A 166 5.92 -4.22 19.67
N MET A 167 6.91 -4.07 18.79
CA MET A 167 7.04 -4.88 17.60
C MET A 167 7.28 -6.35 17.93
N GLN A 168 8.10 -6.65 18.94
CA GLN A 168 8.33 -8.03 19.40
C GLN A 168 7.08 -8.68 19.97
N LYS A 169 6.20 -7.95 20.66
CA LYS A 169 4.89 -8.47 21.07
C LYS A 169 4.06 -8.90 19.86
N SER A 170 4.08 -8.11 18.80
CA SER A 170 3.36 -8.44 17.57
C SER A 170 3.95 -9.65 16.84
N VAL A 171 5.28 -9.77 16.84
CA VAL A 171 5.98 -10.95 16.30
C VAL A 171 5.57 -12.21 17.06
N SER A 172 5.59 -12.17 18.39
CA SER A 172 5.18 -13.30 19.23
C SER A 172 3.71 -13.68 19.01
N TYR A 173 2.82 -12.69 18.89
CA TYR A 173 1.42 -12.93 18.55
C TYR A 173 1.28 -13.63 17.20
N LEU A 174 1.95 -13.14 16.15
CA LEU A 174 1.86 -13.73 14.83
C LEU A 174 2.45 -15.14 14.76
N GLN A 175 3.56 -15.39 15.46
CA GLN A 175 4.13 -16.74 15.60
C GLN A 175 3.15 -17.70 16.26
N SER A 176 2.50 -17.30 17.36
CA SER A 176 1.50 -18.10 18.05
C SER A 176 0.30 -18.39 17.15
N LEU A 177 -0.19 -17.39 16.41
CA LEU A 177 -1.30 -17.53 15.50
C LEU A 177 -0.99 -18.51 14.35
N LEU A 178 0.20 -18.41 13.74
CA LEU A 178 0.61 -19.31 12.65
C LEU A 178 0.86 -20.73 13.13
N ASN A 179 1.20 -20.94 14.39
CA ASN A 179 1.42 -22.25 14.98
C ASN A 179 0.15 -22.84 15.66
N SER A 180 -0.93 -22.10 15.70
CA SER A 180 -2.18 -22.60 16.27
C SER A 180 -2.89 -23.59 15.34
N ASP A 181 -3.83 -24.36 15.90
CA ASP A 181 -4.70 -25.27 15.14
C ASP A 181 -5.80 -24.54 14.37
N GLU A 182 -5.77 -23.21 14.37
CA GLU A 182 -6.75 -22.40 13.68
C GLU A 182 -6.68 -22.58 12.17
N GLU A 183 -7.82 -22.70 11.50
CA GLU A 183 -7.90 -22.80 10.06
C GLU A 183 -7.58 -21.44 9.42
N LEU A 184 -6.39 -21.33 8.86
CA LEU A 184 -5.89 -20.14 8.17
C LEU A 184 -5.75 -20.45 6.68
N SER A 185 -6.11 -19.49 5.84
CA SER A 185 -5.91 -19.66 4.40
C SER A 185 -4.41 -19.75 4.04
N GLU A 186 -4.12 -20.43 2.96
CA GLU A 186 -2.77 -20.61 2.42
C GLU A 186 -2.05 -19.27 2.22
N THR A 187 -2.74 -18.27 1.68
CA THR A 187 -2.15 -16.93 1.47
C THR A 187 -1.91 -16.21 2.79
N PHE A 188 -2.79 -16.40 3.79
CA PHE A 188 -2.57 -15.82 5.11
C PHE A 188 -1.29 -16.38 5.75
N VAL A 189 -1.10 -17.70 5.73
CA VAL A 189 0.09 -18.36 6.26
C VAL A 189 1.34 -17.89 5.53
N ALA A 190 1.30 -17.80 4.21
CA ALA A 190 2.43 -17.37 3.39
C ALA A 190 2.78 -15.89 3.63
N PHE A 191 1.78 -15.01 3.68
CA PHE A 191 1.99 -13.60 3.97
C PHE A 191 2.50 -13.39 5.39
N GLY A 192 1.96 -14.11 6.39
CA GLY A 192 2.46 -14.08 7.76
C GLY A 192 3.92 -14.54 7.86
N SER A 193 4.29 -15.59 7.15
CA SER A 193 5.67 -16.06 7.05
C SER A 193 6.59 -14.99 6.45
N TYR A 194 6.15 -14.31 5.41
CA TYR A 194 6.90 -13.18 4.84
C TYR A 194 7.06 -12.03 5.84
N VAL A 195 6.01 -11.66 6.56
CA VAL A 195 6.07 -10.61 7.59
C VAL A 195 7.03 -11.00 8.71
N LEU A 196 7.00 -12.24 9.18
CA LEU A 196 7.98 -12.73 10.17
C LEU A 196 9.41 -12.67 9.62
N SER A 197 9.63 -13.02 8.36
CA SER A 197 10.96 -12.96 7.73
C SER A 197 11.54 -11.56 7.64
N MET A 198 10.68 -10.55 7.54
CA MET A 198 11.11 -9.14 7.56
C MET A 198 11.61 -8.69 8.95
N ASN A 199 11.31 -9.47 10.00
CA ASN A 199 11.67 -9.19 11.39
C ASN A 199 12.65 -10.25 11.96
N ASP A 200 13.34 -10.97 11.11
CA ASP A 200 14.31 -12.03 11.47
C ASP A 200 13.71 -13.14 12.36
N ALA A 201 12.38 -13.20 12.42
CA ALA A 201 11.61 -14.10 13.28
C ALA A 201 11.06 -15.34 12.53
N PHE A 202 11.24 -15.39 11.22
CA PHE A 202 10.89 -16.54 10.42
C PHE A 202 12.00 -17.58 10.51
N LYS A 203 11.77 -18.56 11.38
CA LYS A 203 12.59 -19.78 11.39
C LYS A 203 11.81 -20.82 10.61
N PRO A 204 12.20 -21.13 9.38
CA PRO A 204 11.54 -22.20 8.67
C PRO A 204 11.81 -23.50 9.42
N SER A 205 10.84 -23.97 10.22
CA SER A 205 10.70 -25.41 10.38
C SER A 205 10.27 -25.87 8.98
N PRO A 206 11.14 -26.55 8.24
CA PRO A 206 10.97 -26.67 6.79
C PRO A 206 9.72 -27.44 6.40
N MET A 207 9.08 -28.11 7.34
CA MET A 207 8.06 -29.12 7.06
C MET A 207 6.63 -28.65 7.34
N ASP A 208 6.35 -27.87 8.39
CA ASP A 208 4.98 -27.71 8.84
C ASP A 208 4.25 -26.50 8.23
N LEU A 209 4.91 -25.37 8.10
CA LEU A 209 4.34 -24.23 7.35
C LEU A 209 4.27 -24.51 5.84
N LEU A 210 5.27 -25.24 5.29
CA LEU A 210 5.25 -25.63 3.88
C LEU A 210 4.15 -26.65 3.56
N LYS A 211 3.76 -27.51 4.51
CA LYS A 211 2.62 -28.42 4.33
C LYS A 211 1.29 -27.67 4.26
N ARG A 212 1.18 -26.52 4.94
CA ARG A 212 -0.03 -25.65 4.92
C ARG A 212 -0.12 -24.82 3.65
N VAL A 213 0.97 -24.66 2.88
CA VAL A 213 1.00 -23.95 1.60
C VAL A 213 1.15 -24.96 0.49
N THR A 214 0.02 -25.41 -0.04
CA THR A 214 -0.08 -26.56 -0.97
C THR A 214 0.23 -26.20 -2.43
N GLY A 215 0.52 -24.91 -2.72
CA GLY A 215 0.80 -24.42 -4.06
C GLY A 215 -0.45 -24.21 -4.94
N ARG A 216 -1.64 -24.16 -4.35
CA ARG A 216 -2.88 -23.82 -5.04
C ARG A 216 -2.98 -22.31 -5.32
N SER A 217 -2.43 -21.49 -4.43
CA SER A 217 -2.41 -20.03 -4.54
C SER A 217 -1.06 -19.54 -5.05
N THR A 218 -1.06 -18.91 -6.24
CA THR A 218 0.18 -18.31 -6.77
C THR A 218 0.66 -17.14 -5.91
N GLU A 219 -0.25 -16.41 -5.26
CA GLU A 219 0.10 -15.34 -4.33
C GLU A 219 0.81 -15.90 -3.09
N ALA A 220 0.33 -17.02 -2.54
CA ALA A 220 1.01 -17.71 -1.46
C ALA A 220 2.42 -18.17 -1.85
N ASP A 221 2.57 -18.74 -3.04
CA ASP A 221 3.89 -19.12 -3.59
C ASP A 221 4.86 -17.93 -3.64
N MET A 222 4.37 -16.73 -4.04
CA MET A 222 5.19 -15.52 -4.10
C MET A 222 5.62 -15.03 -2.70
N PHE A 223 4.70 -15.01 -1.74
CA PHE A 223 5.03 -14.62 -0.37
C PHE A 223 5.99 -15.60 0.28
N MET A 224 5.82 -16.91 0.06
CA MET A 224 6.77 -17.92 0.55
C MET A 224 8.15 -17.77 -0.08
N LEU A 225 8.23 -17.40 -1.36
CA LEU A 225 9.49 -17.11 -2.02
C LEU A 225 10.20 -15.92 -1.37
N LEU A 226 9.46 -14.84 -1.10
CA LEU A 226 9.97 -13.65 -0.40
C LEU A 226 10.44 -13.97 1.02
N ALA A 227 9.67 -14.78 1.77
CA ALA A 227 10.03 -15.23 3.10
C ALA A 227 11.34 -16.04 3.11
N ARG A 228 11.48 -16.96 2.18
CA ARG A 228 12.71 -17.79 2.04
C ARG A 228 13.92 -16.94 1.64
N ASN A 229 13.73 -15.99 0.72
CA ASN A 229 14.82 -15.10 0.32
C ASN A 229 15.33 -14.23 1.49
N ASN A 230 14.42 -13.70 2.31
CA ASN A 230 14.80 -12.93 3.49
C ASN A 230 15.51 -13.76 4.56
N SER A 231 15.17 -15.04 4.71
CA SER A 231 15.79 -15.96 5.68
C SER A 231 17.10 -16.61 5.21
N GLY A 232 17.63 -16.23 4.04
CA GLY A 232 18.85 -16.82 3.48
C GLY A 232 18.70 -18.25 2.99
N ALA A 233 17.47 -18.76 2.88
CA ALA A 233 17.25 -20.12 2.37
C ALA A 233 17.62 -20.22 0.88
N PRO A 234 18.06 -21.40 0.39
CA PRO A 234 18.43 -21.57 -1.00
C PRO A 234 17.33 -21.09 -1.96
N LYS A 235 17.70 -20.25 -2.92
CA LYS A 235 16.78 -19.78 -3.96
C LYS A 235 16.35 -20.97 -4.83
N PRO A 236 15.09 -21.04 -5.25
CA PRO A 236 14.69 -22.04 -6.24
C PRO A 236 15.45 -21.78 -7.54
N SER A 237 15.95 -22.86 -8.16
CA SER A 237 16.82 -22.82 -9.34
C SER A 237 16.19 -22.14 -10.58
N LYS A 238 14.88 -22.00 -10.63
CA LYS A 238 14.16 -21.24 -11.67
C LYS A 238 12.85 -20.69 -11.09
N PRO A 239 12.52 -19.41 -11.34
CA PRO A 239 11.18 -18.91 -11.04
C PRO A 239 10.18 -19.72 -11.86
N LYS A 240 9.08 -20.13 -11.25
CA LYS A 240 8.01 -20.81 -11.97
C LYS A 240 7.55 -19.88 -13.13
N LYS A 241 7.51 -20.40 -14.36
CA LYS A 241 7.03 -19.69 -15.56
C LYS A 241 5.73 -18.92 -15.32
N LYS A 242 4.94 -19.39 -14.37
CA LYS A 242 3.72 -18.77 -13.85
C LYS A 242 3.92 -17.34 -13.32
N PHE A 243 5.07 -16.98 -12.70
CA PHE A 243 5.34 -15.62 -12.20
C PHE A 243 5.53 -14.61 -13.34
N TRP A 244 6.26 -15.00 -14.36
CA TRP A 244 6.49 -14.17 -15.53
C TRP A 244 5.20 -13.91 -16.31
N ASN A 245 4.30 -14.89 -16.37
CA ASN A 245 2.99 -14.73 -17.00
C ASN A 245 2.09 -13.72 -16.27
N ILE A 246 2.34 -13.46 -14.98
CA ILE A 246 1.61 -12.46 -14.19
C ILE A 246 2.16 -11.06 -14.47
N LEU A 247 3.48 -10.92 -14.59
CA LEU A 247 4.14 -9.63 -14.85
C LEU A 247 3.93 -9.17 -16.28
N TYR A 248 3.90 -10.11 -17.22
CA TYR A 248 3.70 -9.87 -18.65
C TYR A 248 2.44 -10.60 -19.16
N PRO A 249 1.26 -10.27 -18.65
CA PRO A 249 0.06 -10.94 -19.13
C PRO A 249 -0.22 -10.51 -20.56
N GLN A 250 -0.38 -11.47 -21.45
CA GLN A 250 -1.05 -11.24 -22.74
C GLN A 250 -2.54 -10.92 -22.57
N ARG A 251 -3.07 -11.08 -21.34
CA ARG A 251 -4.43 -10.74 -20.93
C ARG A 251 -4.37 -9.88 -19.66
N LEU A 252 -4.85 -8.65 -19.79
CA LEU A 252 -4.94 -7.67 -18.68
C LEU A 252 -5.99 -8.04 -17.61
N ASP A 253 -6.73 -9.13 -17.78
CA ASP A 253 -7.99 -9.41 -17.08
C ASP A 253 -7.88 -10.45 -15.96
N VAL A 254 -6.68 -10.88 -15.58
CA VAL A 254 -6.54 -11.78 -14.43
C VAL A 254 -6.74 -10.99 -13.14
N VAL A 255 -7.99 -10.81 -12.76
CA VAL A 255 -8.35 -10.41 -11.41
C VAL A 255 -8.19 -11.65 -10.54
N ALA A 256 -7.19 -11.65 -9.66
CA ALA A 256 -7.11 -12.69 -8.65
C ALA A 256 -8.40 -12.65 -7.79
N PRO A 257 -9.04 -13.79 -7.54
CA PRO A 257 -10.22 -13.81 -6.68
C PRO A 257 -9.85 -13.23 -5.32
N SER A 258 -10.67 -12.28 -4.84
CA SER A 258 -10.49 -11.67 -3.53
C SER A 258 -10.72 -12.73 -2.45
N ILE A 259 -9.67 -13.09 -1.74
CA ILE A 259 -9.78 -13.97 -0.58
C ILE A 259 -10.04 -13.14 0.70
N TYR A 260 -9.85 -11.82 0.66
CA TYR A 260 -9.73 -10.97 1.85
C TYR A 260 -10.65 -9.73 1.87
N GLY A 261 -11.75 -9.71 1.14
CA GLY A 261 -12.72 -8.61 1.23
C GLY A 261 -12.08 -7.22 1.12
N GLU A 262 -12.13 -6.47 2.22
CA GLU A 262 -11.65 -5.08 2.32
C GLU A 262 -10.15 -4.88 2.07
N PHE A 263 -9.31 -5.90 2.29
CA PHE A 263 -7.87 -5.82 2.06
C PHE A 263 -7.46 -6.14 0.63
N ASN A 264 -8.39 -6.18 -0.29
CA ASN A 264 -8.13 -6.47 -1.68
C ASN A 264 -7.87 -5.19 -2.49
N ALA A 265 -6.79 -5.20 -3.29
CA ALA A 265 -6.49 -4.13 -4.23
C ALA A 265 -6.28 -4.72 -5.63
N ARG A 266 -6.86 -4.08 -6.65
CA ARG A 266 -6.84 -4.52 -8.05
C ARG A 266 -5.43 -4.86 -8.56
N HIS A 267 -4.40 -4.19 -8.07
CA HIS A 267 -3.02 -4.35 -8.52
C HIS A 267 -2.11 -5.06 -7.52
N ARG A 268 -2.62 -5.49 -6.35
CA ARG A 268 -1.82 -6.14 -5.31
C ARG A 268 -1.07 -7.35 -5.86
N TYR A 269 -1.74 -8.20 -6.59
CA TYR A 269 -1.18 -9.41 -7.15
C TYR A 269 0.04 -9.13 -8.07
N LYS A 270 -0.05 -8.09 -8.92
CA LYS A 270 1.07 -7.65 -9.76
C LYS A 270 2.22 -7.07 -8.94
N ALA A 271 1.91 -6.32 -7.88
CA ALA A 271 2.92 -5.75 -7.00
C ALA A 271 3.69 -6.85 -6.25
N VAL A 272 3.00 -7.87 -5.71
CA VAL A 272 3.65 -9.01 -5.05
C VAL A 272 4.49 -9.82 -6.05
N ALA A 273 4.00 -10.02 -7.28
CA ALA A 273 4.77 -10.69 -8.34
C ALA A 273 6.05 -9.93 -8.70
N LEU A 274 5.99 -8.59 -8.78
CA LEU A 274 7.16 -7.75 -9.05
C LEU A 274 8.17 -7.83 -7.91
N LEU A 275 7.73 -7.77 -6.66
CA LEU A 275 8.59 -7.95 -5.49
C LEU A 275 9.28 -9.32 -5.49
N ALA A 276 8.53 -10.39 -5.79
CA ALA A 276 9.06 -11.74 -5.87
C ALA A 276 10.08 -11.88 -7.01
N ALA A 277 9.81 -11.29 -8.19
CA ALA A 277 10.74 -11.29 -9.31
C ALA A 277 12.05 -10.57 -8.97
N ASN A 278 11.98 -9.36 -8.39
CA ASN A 278 13.16 -8.61 -7.95
C ASN A 278 13.99 -9.35 -6.87
N SER A 279 13.37 -10.20 -6.07
CA SER A 279 14.08 -10.97 -5.06
C SER A 279 14.90 -12.14 -5.65
N LEU A 280 14.57 -12.56 -6.87
CA LEU A 280 15.25 -13.65 -7.57
C LEU A 280 16.44 -13.16 -8.37
N ASP A 281 16.32 -11.98 -8.97
CA ASP A 281 17.31 -11.37 -9.85
C ASP A 281 17.30 -9.84 -9.57
N PRO A 282 18.06 -9.38 -8.56
CA PRO A 282 18.12 -7.99 -8.13
C PRO A 282 18.88 -7.08 -9.10
#